data_6b101abbd9b2f1a87969733753b7b11c
#
_entry.id   6b101abbd9b2f1a87969733753b7b11c
#
_cell.length_a   1.000
_cell.length_b   1.000
_cell.length_c   1.000
_cell.angle_alpha   90.00
_cell.angle_beta   90.00
_cell.angle_gamma   90.00
#
_symmetry.space_group_name_H-M   'P 1'
#
loop_
_entity.id
_entity.type
_entity.pdbx_description
1 polymer ?
#
loop_
_entity_poly.entity_id
_entity_poly.type
_entity_poly.pdbx_seq_one_letter_code
_entity_poly.pdbx_strand_id
1 'polypeptide(L)'
;ENSMLELLSIGPARTPGNGIFSGMHEVLPGHYQIFSREGMEQVCYWDLTAAPHTDSYEKTVEMVSYLVRDAVKRQMVSDVPVCTFLSGGIDSSIVTAIAAGCMQKDGQTLNTFSFDFAENDKYFQSNAFQPERDLPYVNIMLAHCQTHHTYLECSQSTLYEALFSAVDARDLPGMTDVDASLLYFCSLVARHNKVTLTGECADEIFGGYP
;
A
#
# COMPACT_ATOMS: atom_id res chain seq x y z
N GLU A 1 -19.61 23.22 4.97
CA GLU A 1 -20.80 22.32 4.79
C GLU A 1 -20.53 21.26 3.71
N ASN A 2 -20.02 21.60 2.53
CA ASN A 2 -19.79 20.65 1.44
C ASN A 2 -18.82 19.54 1.82
N SER A 3 -17.74 19.84 2.52
CA SER A 3 -16.74 18.85 2.96
C SER A 3 -17.31 17.80 3.92
N MET A 4 -18.24 18.20 4.78
CA MET A 4 -18.95 17.27 5.66
C MET A 4 -19.92 16.38 4.89
N LEU A 5 -20.56 16.93 3.84
CA LEU A 5 -21.42 16.11 2.96
C LEU A 5 -20.60 15.09 2.19
N GLU A 6 -19.42 15.44 1.67
CA GLU A 6 -18.51 14.49 1.03
C GLU A 6 -18.11 13.36 2.00
N LEU A 7 -17.66 13.71 3.21
CA LEU A 7 -17.27 12.73 4.22
C LEU A 7 -18.39 11.73 4.55
N LEU A 8 -19.63 12.22 4.65
CA LEU A 8 -20.79 11.38 4.99
C LEU A 8 -21.37 10.61 3.78
N SER A 9 -21.08 11.05 2.55
CA SER A 9 -21.65 10.47 1.33
C SER A 9 -20.70 9.51 0.62
N ILE A 10 -19.41 9.84 0.55
CA ILE A 10 -18.40 9.06 -0.18
C ILE A 10 -17.31 8.49 0.73
N GLY A 11 -17.51 8.60 2.05
CA GLY A 11 -16.60 8.06 3.06
C GLY A 11 -15.23 8.71 3.05
N PRO A 12 -14.13 7.93 3.07
CA PRO A 12 -12.79 8.47 3.15
C PRO A 12 -12.30 9.14 1.86
N ALA A 13 -12.99 8.93 0.73
CA ALA A 13 -12.71 9.58 -0.54
C ALA A 13 -13.13 11.07 -0.51
N ARG A 14 -12.51 11.87 -1.37
CA ARG A 14 -12.80 13.31 -1.52
C ARG A 14 -12.68 13.74 -2.97
N THR A 15 -13.38 14.81 -3.32
CA THR A 15 -13.15 15.49 -4.59
C THR A 15 -11.73 16.07 -4.59
N PRO A 16 -10.89 15.77 -5.59
CA PRO A 16 -9.52 16.29 -5.66
C PRO A 16 -9.46 17.80 -5.49
N GLY A 17 -8.54 18.29 -4.67
CA GLY A 17 -8.37 19.70 -4.34
C GLY A 17 -9.22 20.19 -3.16
N ASN A 18 -10.22 19.42 -2.72
CA ASN A 18 -11.02 19.80 -1.56
C ASN A 18 -10.34 19.40 -0.24
N GLY A 19 -10.48 20.26 0.77
CA GLY A 19 -10.09 19.98 2.15
C GLY A 19 -11.32 19.80 3.04
N ILE A 20 -11.17 19.08 4.15
CA ILE A 20 -12.23 18.92 5.15
C ILE A 20 -12.29 20.16 6.08
N PHE A 21 -11.14 20.65 6.47
CA PHE A 21 -11.01 21.78 7.39
C PHE A 21 -11.03 23.11 6.66
N SER A 22 -11.64 24.12 7.28
CA SER A 22 -11.72 25.46 6.71
C SER A 22 -10.32 26.05 6.49
N GLY A 23 -10.07 26.56 5.28
CA GLY A 23 -8.79 27.15 4.90
C GLY A 23 -7.69 26.13 4.54
N MET A 24 -7.99 24.86 4.56
CA MET A 24 -7.10 23.80 4.07
C MET A 24 -7.60 23.25 2.74
N HIS A 25 -6.67 23.04 1.82
CA HIS A 25 -6.93 22.45 0.50
C HIS A 25 -5.92 21.35 0.23
N GLU A 26 -6.36 20.35 -0.52
CA GLU A 26 -5.48 19.30 -0.98
C GLU A 26 -4.63 19.76 -2.16
N VAL A 27 -3.36 19.37 -2.21
CA VAL A 27 -2.54 19.48 -3.41
C VAL A 27 -3.05 18.45 -4.42
N LEU A 28 -3.36 18.88 -5.64
CA LEU A 28 -3.87 17.97 -6.67
C LEU A 28 -2.87 16.83 -6.96
N PRO A 29 -3.35 15.62 -7.30
CA PRO A 29 -2.49 14.54 -7.77
C PRO A 29 -1.59 15.01 -8.93
N GLY A 30 -0.33 14.55 -8.96
CA GLY A 30 0.63 14.95 -9.98
C GLY A 30 1.09 16.42 -9.92
N HIS A 31 0.82 17.11 -8.81
CA HIS A 31 1.21 18.51 -8.61
C HIS A 31 2.11 18.64 -7.37
N TYR A 32 2.87 19.74 -7.36
CA TYR A 32 3.54 20.25 -6.17
C TYR A 32 3.22 21.73 -5.98
N GLN A 33 3.39 22.23 -4.76
CA GLN A 33 3.18 23.63 -4.42
C GLN A 33 4.47 24.26 -3.92
N ILE A 34 4.74 25.47 -4.39
CA ILE A 34 5.85 26.31 -3.94
C ILE A 34 5.28 27.45 -3.11
N PHE A 35 5.70 27.55 -1.86
CA PHE A 35 5.38 28.67 -0.98
C PHE A 35 6.56 29.63 -0.93
N SER A 36 6.33 30.90 -1.25
CA SER A 36 7.33 31.95 -1.20
C SER A 36 6.77 33.20 -0.52
N ARG A 37 7.61 34.24 -0.37
CA ARG A 37 7.15 35.54 0.11
C ARG A 37 6.24 36.26 -0.91
N GLU A 38 6.29 35.86 -2.15
CA GLU A 38 5.54 36.46 -3.27
C GLU A 38 4.16 35.76 -3.43
N GLY A 39 3.94 34.66 -2.76
CA GLY A 39 2.68 33.91 -2.79
C GLY A 39 2.86 32.41 -2.89
N MET A 40 1.82 31.76 -3.39
CA MET A 40 1.73 30.32 -3.57
C MET A 40 1.54 30.02 -5.06
N GLU A 41 2.35 29.11 -5.58
CA GLU A 41 2.26 28.59 -6.95
C GLU A 41 2.05 27.08 -6.94
N GLN A 42 1.12 26.56 -7.73
CA GLN A 42 0.91 25.14 -7.94
C GLN A 42 1.34 24.76 -9.35
N VAL A 43 2.19 23.72 -9.45
CA VAL A 43 2.76 23.25 -10.72
C VAL A 43 2.39 21.79 -10.94
N CYS A 44 1.82 21.48 -12.11
CA CYS A 44 1.61 20.12 -12.57
C CYS A 44 2.94 19.57 -13.11
N TYR A 45 3.48 18.51 -12.51
CA TYR A 45 4.69 17.82 -13.00
C TYR A 45 4.39 16.49 -13.70
N TRP A 46 3.22 15.94 -13.47
CA TRP A 46 2.77 14.70 -14.08
C TRP A 46 1.25 14.68 -14.24
N ASP A 47 0.79 14.13 -15.34
CA ASP A 47 -0.62 13.86 -15.60
C ASP A 47 -0.75 12.57 -16.43
N LEU A 48 -1.88 11.88 -16.26
CA LEU A 48 -2.17 10.65 -17.00
C LEU A 48 -2.75 11.01 -18.38
N THR A 49 -2.01 10.68 -19.44
CA THR A 49 -2.43 10.91 -20.81
C THR A 49 -2.81 9.60 -21.49
N ALA A 50 -4.06 9.49 -21.94
CA ALA A 50 -4.51 8.38 -22.75
C ALA A 50 -3.91 8.45 -24.16
N ALA A 51 -3.32 7.35 -24.61
CA ALA A 51 -2.77 7.22 -25.97
C ALA A 51 -3.14 5.86 -26.58
N PRO A 52 -3.25 5.76 -27.93
CA PRO A 52 -3.43 4.47 -28.57
C PRO A 52 -2.27 3.53 -28.25
N HIS A 53 -2.59 2.30 -27.87
CA HIS A 53 -1.60 1.25 -27.64
C HIS A 53 -1.39 0.47 -28.94
N THR A 54 -0.17 0.50 -29.48
CA THR A 54 0.17 -0.07 -30.79
C THR A 54 1.14 -1.25 -30.72
N ASP A 55 1.67 -1.56 -29.54
CA ASP A 55 2.61 -2.67 -29.37
C ASP A 55 1.89 -4.03 -29.41
N SER A 56 2.61 -5.09 -29.80
CA SER A 56 2.11 -6.46 -29.71
C SER A 56 1.99 -6.88 -28.24
N TYR A 57 1.20 -7.93 -27.98
CA TYR A 57 1.04 -8.48 -26.63
C TYR A 57 2.39 -8.85 -26.00
N GLU A 58 3.27 -9.52 -26.75
CA GLU A 58 4.58 -9.96 -26.27
C GLU A 58 5.46 -8.76 -25.86
N LYS A 59 5.48 -7.73 -26.70
CA LYS A 59 6.24 -6.51 -26.43
C LYS A 59 5.65 -5.75 -25.22
N THR A 60 4.33 -5.75 -25.08
CA THR A 60 3.65 -5.16 -23.91
C THR A 60 4.06 -5.88 -22.62
N VAL A 61 4.01 -7.22 -22.60
CA VAL A 61 4.43 -8.03 -21.45
C VAL A 61 5.88 -7.76 -21.09
N GLU A 62 6.78 -7.72 -22.08
CA GLU A 62 8.20 -7.41 -21.85
C GLU A 62 8.38 -6.01 -21.22
N MET A 63 7.72 -5.00 -21.78
CA MET A 63 7.81 -3.62 -21.30
C MET A 63 7.22 -3.47 -19.89
N VAL A 64 6.05 -4.04 -19.62
CA VAL A 64 5.43 -4.02 -18.28
C VAL A 64 6.34 -4.72 -17.27
N SER A 65 6.88 -5.89 -17.60
CA SER A 65 7.83 -6.61 -16.76
C SER A 65 9.07 -5.77 -16.44
N TYR A 66 9.62 -5.09 -17.43
CA TYR A 66 10.74 -4.18 -17.26
C TYR A 66 10.40 -3.01 -16.33
N LEU A 67 9.28 -2.31 -16.58
CA LEU A 67 8.87 -1.14 -15.82
C LEU A 67 8.58 -1.47 -14.35
N VAL A 68 7.88 -2.57 -14.08
CA VAL A 68 7.60 -3.03 -12.71
C VAL A 68 8.90 -3.35 -11.96
N ARG A 69 9.84 -4.06 -12.61
CA ARG A 69 11.14 -4.36 -12.02
C ARG A 69 11.98 -3.11 -11.76
N ASP A 70 11.98 -2.16 -12.68
CA ASP A 70 12.70 -0.89 -12.54
C ASP A 70 12.08 -0.04 -11.43
N ALA A 71 10.75 0.05 -11.35
CA ALA A 71 10.04 0.79 -10.30
C ALA A 71 10.38 0.26 -8.90
N VAL A 72 10.29 -1.06 -8.68
CA VAL A 72 10.62 -1.67 -7.39
C VAL A 72 12.09 -1.41 -7.03
N LYS A 73 13.01 -1.62 -7.97
CA LYS A 73 14.45 -1.39 -7.72
C LYS A 73 14.76 0.06 -7.33
N ARG A 74 14.15 1.03 -8.00
CA ARG A 74 14.33 2.46 -7.68
C ARG A 74 13.81 2.80 -6.30
N GLN A 75 12.69 2.18 -5.89
CA GLN A 75 12.11 2.40 -4.57
C GLN A 75 12.84 1.68 -3.43
N MET A 76 13.77 0.77 -3.74
CA MET A 76 14.64 0.15 -2.73
C MET A 76 15.78 1.06 -2.26
N VAL A 77 16.01 2.20 -2.92
CA VAL A 77 17.04 3.16 -2.52
C VAL A 77 16.60 3.81 -1.21
N SER A 78 17.33 3.52 -0.13
CA SER A 78 16.98 3.96 1.22
C SER A 78 18.24 4.02 2.10
N ASP A 79 18.28 4.99 3.01
CA ASP A 79 19.35 5.13 4.02
C ASP A 79 19.17 4.17 5.22
N VAL A 80 18.06 3.44 5.26
CA VAL A 80 17.73 2.48 6.32
C VAL A 80 17.26 1.15 5.70
N PRO A 81 17.33 0.04 6.46
CA PRO A 81 16.87 -1.25 5.97
C PRO A 81 15.41 -1.21 5.50
N VAL A 82 15.17 -1.70 4.28
CA VAL A 82 13.85 -1.84 3.66
C VAL A 82 13.28 -3.21 3.97
N CYS A 83 11.97 -3.30 4.14
CA CYS A 83 11.21 -4.56 4.20
C CYS A 83 10.06 -4.55 3.20
N THR A 84 9.32 -5.66 3.09
CA THR A 84 8.09 -5.72 2.30
C THR A 84 6.94 -6.28 3.12
N PHE A 85 5.72 -5.82 2.82
CA PHE A 85 4.51 -6.52 3.24
C PHE A 85 4.23 -7.64 2.25
N LEU A 86 3.89 -8.82 2.78
CA LEU A 86 3.63 -10.02 2.00
C LEU A 86 2.27 -10.60 2.41
N SER A 87 1.24 -10.34 1.63
CA SER A 87 -0.11 -10.88 1.84
C SER A 87 -0.34 -12.21 1.11
N GLY A 88 0.56 -12.60 0.19
CA GLY A 88 0.34 -13.75 -0.69
C GLY A 88 -0.43 -13.42 -1.98
N GLY A 89 -1.00 -12.23 -2.09
CA GLY A 89 -1.55 -11.69 -3.35
C GLY A 89 -0.46 -11.45 -4.40
N ILE A 90 -0.85 -11.33 -5.67
CA ILE A 90 0.08 -11.20 -6.80
C ILE A 90 0.99 -9.99 -6.62
N ASP A 91 0.44 -8.85 -6.26
CA ASP A 91 1.16 -7.56 -6.20
C ASP A 91 2.25 -7.57 -5.12
N SER A 92 1.88 -7.93 -3.90
CA SER A 92 2.83 -8.06 -2.79
C SER A 92 3.90 -9.13 -3.07
N SER A 93 3.52 -10.20 -3.76
CA SER A 93 4.42 -11.28 -4.16
C SER A 93 5.45 -10.83 -5.19
N ILE A 94 5.03 -10.06 -6.22
CA ILE A 94 5.92 -9.49 -7.23
C ILE A 94 6.92 -8.53 -6.59
N VAL A 95 6.44 -7.60 -5.77
CA VAL A 95 7.31 -6.63 -5.06
C VAL A 95 8.33 -7.37 -4.19
N THR A 96 7.87 -8.35 -3.40
CA THR A 96 8.74 -9.15 -2.51
C THR A 96 9.76 -9.96 -3.31
N ALA A 97 9.37 -10.63 -4.40
CA ALA A 97 10.29 -11.44 -5.20
C ALA A 97 11.39 -10.59 -5.85
N ILE A 98 11.04 -9.41 -6.37
CA ILE A 98 12.02 -8.49 -6.97
C ILE A 98 12.96 -7.95 -5.89
N ALA A 99 12.43 -7.49 -4.76
CA ALA A 99 13.22 -6.95 -3.66
C ALA A 99 14.18 -8.00 -3.06
N ALA A 100 13.67 -9.22 -2.79
CA ALA A 100 14.49 -10.33 -2.29
C ALA A 100 15.62 -10.68 -3.26
N GLY A 101 15.30 -10.78 -4.56
CA GLY A 101 16.32 -11.08 -5.59
C GLY A 101 17.37 -9.98 -5.76
N CYS A 102 17.04 -8.71 -5.45
CA CYS A 102 18.03 -7.63 -5.41
C CYS A 102 18.95 -7.77 -4.18
N MET A 103 18.37 -7.93 -2.99
CA MET A 103 19.15 -8.03 -1.74
C MET A 103 20.05 -9.26 -1.70
N GLN A 104 19.59 -10.40 -2.23
CA GLN A 104 20.39 -11.63 -2.32
C GLN A 104 21.65 -11.46 -3.16
N LYS A 105 21.64 -10.64 -4.21
CA LYS A 105 22.83 -10.33 -5.01
C LYS A 105 23.89 -9.59 -4.21
N ASP A 106 23.47 -8.83 -3.21
CA ASP A 106 24.33 -8.11 -2.29
C ASP A 106 24.66 -8.90 -1.01
N GLY A 107 24.30 -10.21 -0.98
CA GLY A 107 24.50 -11.09 0.16
C GLY A 107 23.61 -10.78 1.36
N GLN A 108 22.51 -10.05 1.15
CA GLN A 108 21.57 -9.65 2.19
C GLN A 108 20.27 -10.45 2.11
N THR A 109 19.56 -10.56 3.23
CA THR A 109 18.25 -11.20 3.32
C THR A 109 17.18 -10.15 3.58
N LEU A 110 16.10 -10.18 2.79
CA LEU A 110 14.97 -9.27 2.93
C LEU A 110 14.12 -9.66 4.14
N ASN A 111 13.75 -8.68 4.97
CA ASN A 111 12.71 -8.83 5.97
C ASN A 111 11.33 -8.71 5.31
N THR A 112 10.42 -9.61 5.66
CA THR A 112 9.03 -9.59 5.20
C THR A 112 8.07 -9.70 6.36
N PHE A 113 6.90 -9.09 6.25
CA PHE A 113 5.88 -9.11 7.28
C PHE A 113 4.53 -9.48 6.67
N SER A 114 3.80 -10.38 7.35
CA SER A 114 2.39 -10.68 7.10
C SER A 114 1.58 -10.38 8.34
N PHE A 115 0.33 -10.03 8.12
CA PHE A 115 -0.60 -9.70 9.18
C PHE A 115 -1.88 -10.53 9.04
N ASP A 116 -2.40 -11.04 10.15
CA ASP A 116 -3.69 -11.73 10.21
C ASP A 116 -4.40 -11.43 11.53
N PHE A 117 -5.67 -11.77 11.58
CA PHE A 117 -6.47 -11.67 12.80
C PHE A 117 -6.39 -12.95 13.60
N ALA A 118 -6.34 -12.83 14.92
CA ALA A 118 -6.35 -13.98 15.81
C ALA A 118 -7.61 -14.83 15.56
N GLU A 119 -7.40 -16.16 15.53
CA GLU A 119 -8.46 -17.16 15.27
C GLU A 119 -9.10 -17.07 13.87
N ASN A 120 -8.48 -16.39 12.91
CA ASN A 120 -8.98 -16.31 11.54
C ASN A 120 -9.13 -17.71 10.90
N ASP A 121 -8.32 -18.68 11.31
CA ASP A 121 -8.45 -20.07 10.87
C ASP A 121 -9.81 -20.71 11.21
N LYS A 122 -10.47 -20.25 12.28
CA LYS A 122 -11.77 -20.77 12.73
C LYS A 122 -12.95 -20.02 12.12
N TYR A 123 -12.78 -18.73 11.85
CA TYR A 123 -13.90 -17.84 11.50
C TYR A 123 -13.87 -17.36 10.06
N PHE A 124 -12.82 -17.66 9.31
CA PHE A 124 -12.72 -17.28 7.91
C PHE A 124 -13.90 -17.84 7.09
N GLN A 125 -14.54 -16.95 6.35
CA GLN A 125 -15.55 -17.28 5.37
C GLN A 125 -15.12 -16.73 4.02
N SER A 126 -15.03 -17.61 3.02
CA SER A 126 -14.70 -17.19 1.66
C SER A 126 -15.77 -16.28 1.09
N ASN A 127 -15.35 -15.29 0.32
CA ASN A 127 -16.22 -14.38 -0.41
C ASN A 127 -15.65 -14.12 -1.82
N ALA A 128 -16.33 -13.30 -2.61
CA ALA A 128 -15.91 -13.00 -3.98
C ALA A 128 -14.55 -12.27 -4.06
N PHE A 129 -14.19 -11.49 -3.04
CA PHE A 129 -12.93 -10.74 -2.99
C PHE A 129 -11.79 -11.54 -2.33
N GLN A 130 -12.12 -12.44 -1.41
CA GLN A 130 -11.16 -13.29 -0.72
C GLN A 130 -11.67 -14.74 -0.73
N PRO A 131 -11.45 -15.48 -1.82
CA PRO A 131 -11.93 -16.86 -1.98
C PRO A 131 -11.20 -17.86 -1.08
N GLU A 132 -9.97 -17.56 -0.70
CA GLU A 132 -9.10 -18.41 0.12
C GLU A 132 -8.31 -17.56 1.13
N ARG A 133 -7.74 -18.21 2.15
CA ARG A 133 -6.84 -17.54 3.10
C ARG A 133 -5.48 -17.26 2.47
N ASP A 134 -4.83 -16.20 2.90
CA ASP A 134 -3.55 -15.73 2.38
C ASP A 134 -2.36 -16.61 2.78
N LEU A 135 -2.41 -17.22 3.96
CA LEU A 135 -1.30 -17.97 4.56
C LEU A 135 -0.67 -19.05 3.65
N PRO A 136 -1.42 -19.88 2.90
CA PRO A 136 -0.83 -20.84 1.98
C PRO A 136 0.06 -20.18 0.91
N TYR A 137 -0.38 -19.06 0.36
CA TYR A 137 0.36 -18.31 -0.66
C TYR A 137 1.59 -17.60 -0.08
N VAL A 138 1.47 -17.04 1.13
CA VAL A 138 2.62 -16.52 1.88
C VAL A 138 3.70 -17.60 2.02
N ASN A 139 3.33 -18.81 2.45
CA ASN A 139 4.28 -19.91 2.62
C ASN A 139 4.98 -20.32 1.32
N ILE A 140 4.27 -20.31 0.18
CA ILE A 140 4.86 -20.55 -1.15
C ILE A 140 5.92 -19.47 -1.45
N MET A 141 5.60 -18.21 -1.20
CA MET A 141 6.52 -17.10 -1.43
C MET A 141 7.75 -17.16 -0.52
N LEU A 142 7.57 -17.52 0.74
CA LEU A 142 8.68 -17.69 1.70
C LEU A 142 9.66 -18.77 1.24
N ALA A 143 9.15 -19.90 0.79
CA ALA A 143 9.97 -20.98 0.25
C ALA A 143 10.73 -20.55 -1.01
N HIS A 144 10.12 -19.72 -1.85
CA HIS A 144 10.74 -19.22 -3.09
C HIS A 144 11.76 -18.12 -2.85
N CYS A 145 11.42 -17.12 -2.04
CA CYS A 145 12.22 -15.91 -1.85
C CYS A 145 13.24 -16.02 -0.72
N GLN A 146 13.13 -17.03 0.16
CA GLN A 146 14.04 -17.26 1.29
C GLN A 146 14.24 -15.99 2.15
N THR A 147 13.15 -15.32 2.50
CA THR A 147 13.15 -14.08 3.28
C THR A 147 13.17 -14.36 4.78
N HIS A 148 13.56 -13.36 5.57
CA HIS A 148 13.37 -13.39 7.01
C HIS A 148 11.96 -12.87 7.33
N HIS A 149 11.02 -13.79 7.59
CA HIS A 149 9.61 -13.48 7.74
C HIS A 149 9.18 -13.36 9.19
N THR A 150 8.33 -12.37 9.45
CA THR A 150 7.62 -12.20 10.72
C THR A 150 6.13 -12.18 10.47
N TYR A 151 5.44 -13.13 11.08
CA TYR A 151 3.97 -13.21 11.06
C TYR A 151 3.40 -12.50 12.28
N LEU A 152 2.53 -11.53 12.06
CA LEU A 152 1.95 -10.68 13.09
C LEU A 152 0.44 -10.93 13.19
N GLU A 153 -0.08 -10.99 14.40
CA GLU A 153 -1.51 -11.21 14.65
C GLU A 153 -2.10 -10.08 15.49
N CYS A 154 -3.37 -9.78 15.26
CA CYS A 154 -4.16 -8.83 16.03
C CYS A 154 -5.38 -9.51 16.63
N SER A 155 -5.59 -9.35 17.94
CA SER A 155 -6.82 -9.78 18.60
C SER A 155 -7.96 -8.80 18.33
N GLN A 156 -9.21 -9.27 18.44
CA GLN A 156 -10.39 -8.41 18.32
C GLN A 156 -10.41 -7.25 19.32
N SER A 157 -9.96 -7.50 20.56
CA SER A 157 -9.86 -6.44 21.58
C SER A 157 -8.82 -5.38 21.22
N THR A 158 -7.67 -5.79 20.69
CA THR A 158 -6.61 -4.87 20.25
C THR A 158 -7.09 -4.04 19.05
N LEU A 159 -7.79 -4.68 18.09
CA LEU A 159 -8.37 -3.98 16.95
C LEU A 159 -9.39 -2.92 17.40
N TYR A 160 -10.27 -3.27 18.35
CA TYR A 160 -11.23 -2.33 18.90
C TYR A 160 -10.57 -1.09 19.53
N GLU A 161 -9.51 -1.28 20.30
CA GLU A 161 -8.74 -0.18 20.87
C GLU A 161 -8.05 0.67 19.80
N ALA A 162 -7.55 0.04 18.75
CA ALA A 162 -6.88 0.70 17.63
C ALA A 162 -7.83 1.59 16.79
N LEU A 163 -9.15 1.35 16.82
CA LEU A 163 -10.13 2.20 16.12
C LEU A 163 -10.06 3.67 16.58
N PHE A 164 -9.95 3.90 17.88
CA PHE A 164 -9.85 5.25 18.42
C PHE A 164 -8.54 5.92 17.99
N SER A 165 -7.44 5.19 18.09
CA SER A 165 -6.14 5.69 17.66
C SER A 165 -6.09 6.00 16.17
N ALA A 166 -6.78 5.22 15.33
CA ALA A 166 -6.85 5.47 13.88
C ALA A 166 -7.62 6.75 13.55
N VAL A 167 -8.73 7.01 14.25
CA VAL A 167 -9.48 8.27 14.09
C VAL A 167 -8.64 9.45 14.54
N ASP A 168 -7.96 9.35 15.70
CA ASP A 168 -7.09 10.40 16.21
C ASP A 168 -5.91 10.69 15.26
N ALA A 169 -5.32 9.65 14.67
CA ALA A 169 -4.20 9.81 13.73
C ALA A 169 -4.60 10.48 12.41
N ARG A 170 -5.85 10.36 11.99
CA ARG A 170 -6.40 10.97 10.77
C ARG A 170 -7.10 12.30 11.01
N ASP A 171 -7.43 12.64 12.25
CA ASP A 171 -8.36 13.71 12.63
C ASP A 171 -9.77 13.58 12.01
N LEU A 172 -10.09 12.43 11.42
CA LEU A 172 -11.31 12.18 10.65
C LEU A 172 -11.72 10.70 10.75
N PRO A 173 -13.02 10.38 10.65
CA PRO A 173 -13.46 9.03 10.38
C PRO A 173 -12.91 8.53 9.04
N GLY A 174 -12.48 7.28 9.00
CA GLY A 174 -11.95 6.63 7.82
C GLY A 174 -12.60 5.27 7.57
N MET A 175 -11.86 4.34 6.97
CA MET A 175 -12.27 2.95 6.80
C MET A 175 -11.97 2.16 8.08
N THR A 176 -12.76 2.40 9.11
CA THR A 176 -12.70 1.85 10.47
C THR A 176 -11.69 0.72 10.74
N ASP A 177 -12.03 -0.50 10.36
CA ASP A 177 -11.24 -1.71 10.60
C ASP A 177 -9.94 -1.75 9.77
N VAL A 178 -9.99 -1.29 8.52
CA VAL A 178 -8.83 -1.22 7.63
C VAL A 178 -7.79 -0.24 8.17
N ASP A 179 -8.19 0.98 8.52
CA ASP A 179 -7.28 2.00 9.05
C ASP A 179 -6.72 1.58 10.43
N ALA A 180 -7.55 0.99 11.28
CA ALA A 180 -7.15 0.55 12.60
C ALA A 180 -6.15 -0.62 12.54
N SER A 181 -6.43 -1.63 11.72
CA SER A 181 -5.54 -2.77 11.54
C SER A 181 -4.22 -2.36 10.91
N LEU A 182 -4.24 -1.49 9.88
CA LEU A 182 -3.03 -1.00 9.23
C LEU A 182 -2.17 -0.16 10.18
N LEU A 183 -2.77 0.76 10.96
CA LEU A 183 -2.05 1.56 11.95
C LEU A 183 -1.39 0.67 13.00
N TYR A 184 -2.12 -0.31 13.53
CA TYR A 184 -1.59 -1.26 14.49
C TYR A 184 -0.46 -2.09 13.89
N PHE A 185 -0.65 -2.67 12.71
CA PHE A 185 0.36 -3.43 11.98
C PHE A 185 1.64 -2.59 11.75
N CYS A 186 1.50 -1.38 11.20
CA CYS A 186 2.62 -0.47 10.99
C CYS A 186 3.36 -0.14 12.30
N SER A 187 2.65 -0.01 13.42
CA SER A 187 3.27 0.23 14.73
C SER A 187 4.17 -0.91 15.19
N LEU A 188 3.81 -2.15 14.87
CA LEU A 188 4.61 -3.34 15.16
C LEU A 188 5.83 -3.42 14.24
N VAL A 189 5.62 -3.23 12.93
CA VAL A 189 6.70 -3.25 11.92
C VAL A 189 7.73 -2.14 12.17
N ALA A 190 7.29 -0.96 12.61
CA ALA A 190 8.15 0.19 12.91
C ALA A 190 9.20 -0.08 14.01
N ARG A 191 9.03 -1.13 14.80
CA ARG A 191 10.04 -1.59 15.80
C ARG A 191 11.23 -2.27 15.14
N HIS A 192 11.07 -2.76 13.91
CA HIS A 192 12.06 -3.53 13.16
C HIS A 192 12.58 -2.76 11.94
N ASN A 193 11.66 -2.20 11.14
CA ASN A 193 11.97 -1.51 9.89
C ASN A 193 11.26 -0.16 9.82
N LYS A 194 11.87 0.81 9.14
CA LYS A 194 11.32 2.18 8.97
C LYS A 194 10.75 2.41 7.58
N VAL A 195 11.19 1.63 6.60
CA VAL A 195 10.73 1.72 5.21
C VAL A 195 10.19 0.38 4.78
N THR A 196 9.00 0.40 4.21
CA THR A 196 8.32 -0.80 3.71
C THR A 196 7.87 -0.56 2.27
N LEU A 197 8.14 -1.50 1.38
CA LEU A 197 7.51 -1.56 0.06
C LEU A 197 6.24 -2.40 0.15
N THR A 198 5.18 -1.92 -0.50
CA THR A 198 3.87 -2.58 -0.56
C THR A 198 3.45 -2.78 -2.01
N GLY A 199 2.45 -3.64 -2.24
CA GLY A 199 1.78 -3.80 -3.52
C GLY A 199 0.59 -2.85 -3.72
N GLU A 200 0.37 -1.90 -2.81
CA GLU A 200 -0.73 -0.94 -2.86
C GLU A 200 -0.78 -0.19 -4.18
N CYS A 201 -1.98 0.15 -4.64
CA CYS A 201 -2.27 0.84 -5.89
C CYS A 201 -1.98 0.04 -7.18
N ALA A 202 -1.64 -1.23 -7.10
CA ALA A 202 -1.47 -2.06 -8.29
C ALA A 202 -2.82 -2.33 -8.99
N ASP A 203 -3.87 -2.57 -8.24
CA ASP A 203 -5.21 -2.79 -8.75
C ASP A 203 -5.75 -1.58 -9.52
N GLU A 204 -5.46 -0.35 -9.07
CA GLU A 204 -5.81 0.88 -9.76
C GLU A 204 -5.09 1.04 -11.09
N ILE A 205 -3.86 0.55 -11.19
CA ILE A 205 -3.04 0.62 -12.42
C ILE A 205 -3.42 -0.48 -13.41
N PHE A 206 -3.66 -1.70 -12.92
CA PHE A 206 -3.84 -2.89 -13.76
C PHE A 206 -5.29 -3.38 -13.85
N GLY A 207 -6.24 -2.71 -13.20
CA GLY A 207 -7.65 -3.06 -13.25
C GLY A 207 -7.97 -4.35 -12.49
N GLY A 208 -7.43 -4.52 -11.30
CA GLY A 208 -7.55 -5.73 -10.49
C GLY A 208 -8.87 -5.88 -9.74
N TYR A 209 -9.70 -4.85 -9.67
CA TYR A 209 -11.02 -4.92 -9.04
C TYR A 209 -12.06 -5.56 -9.96
N PRO A 210 -13.03 -6.36 -9.42
CA PRO A 210 -14.09 -7.00 -10.18
C PRO A 210 -15.11 -6.00 -10.75
#